data_f586f56a609c72d1d666c3163370d744
#
_entry.id   f586f56a609c72d1d666c3163370d744
#
_cell.length_a   1.000
_cell.length_b   1.000
_cell.length_c   1.000
_cell.angle_alpha   90.00
_cell.angle_beta   90.00
_cell.angle_gamma   90.00
#
_symmetry.space_group_name_H-M   'P 1'
#
loop_
_entity.id
_entity.type
_entity.pdbx_description
1 polymer ?
#
loop_
_entity_poly.entity_id
_entity_poly.type
_entity_poly.pdbx_seq_one_letter_code
_entity_poly.pdbx_strand_id
1 'polypeptide(L)'
;MRRCLALLIVSLLALTLTAQTPSEVEITAEPGHHLALENQYVRVFKVEVAPHAATLMHRHRHDYIYVTLGAAHVENDVAGKPPVTISLQDGETHFLPSGFAHIAKNLSDQPFRNITIELMQDEKAHRSPPPKWDEERGLHILNGGTEDILFAKDGARAAELQLQPGGVLPKHHHAGPHLVVAVTDLDLRSDIEGKGASKVQLKAGDVSWEKGGFTHTLTNAGKQNAKLITVEFQ
;
A
#
# COMPACT_ATOMS: atom_id res chain seq x y z
N MET A 1 -31.08 -32.76 73.42
CA MET A 1 -30.95 -31.52 72.61
C MET A 1 -29.92 -31.76 71.50
N ARG A 2 -30.34 -32.08 70.28
CA ARG A 2 -29.46 -32.29 69.10
C ARG A 2 -29.49 -31.03 68.26
N ARG A 3 -28.36 -30.35 68.09
CA ARG A 3 -28.19 -29.18 67.23
C ARG A 3 -27.80 -29.66 65.82
N CYS A 4 -28.71 -29.48 64.83
CA CYS A 4 -28.39 -29.66 63.42
C CYS A 4 -27.64 -28.44 62.91
N LEU A 5 -26.43 -28.67 62.41
CA LEU A 5 -25.59 -27.66 61.73
C LEU A 5 -25.93 -27.75 60.24
N ALA A 6 -26.59 -26.73 59.67
CA ALA A 6 -26.84 -26.63 58.24
C ALA A 6 -25.63 -26.04 57.57
N LEU A 7 -25.00 -26.81 56.69
CA LEU A 7 -23.89 -26.34 55.81
C LEU A 7 -24.54 -25.63 54.60
N LEU A 8 -24.28 -24.33 54.49
CA LEU A 8 -24.63 -23.55 53.30
C LEU A 8 -23.52 -23.72 52.26
N ILE A 9 -23.77 -24.43 51.19
CA ILE A 9 -22.85 -24.54 50.04
C ILE A 9 -23.14 -23.36 49.13
N VAL A 10 -22.24 -22.37 49.11
CA VAL A 10 -22.26 -21.27 48.13
C VAL A 10 -21.55 -21.74 46.89
N SER A 11 -22.30 -22.06 45.84
CA SER A 11 -21.78 -22.40 44.53
C SER A 11 -21.35 -21.10 43.81
N LEU A 12 -20.03 -20.89 43.68
CA LEU A 12 -19.46 -19.81 42.87
C LEU A 12 -19.59 -20.20 41.38
N LEU A 13 -20.55 -19.60 40.69
CA LEU A 13 -20.65 -19.73 39.21
C LEU A 13 -19.59 -18.83 38.59
N ALA A 14 -18.47 -19.41 38.11
CA ALA A 14 -17.47 -18.70 37.34
C ALA A 14 -18.07 -18.42 35.94
N LEU A 15 -18.47 -17.17 35.69
CA LEU A 15 -18.76 -16.70 34.33
C LEU A 15 -17.43 -16.63 33.56
N THR A 16 -17.19 -17.59 32.67
CA THR A 16 -16.15 -17.47 31.67
C THR A 16 -16.60 -16.47 30.61
N LEU A 17 -16.08 -15.23 30.67
CA LEU A 17 -16.19 -14.30 29.55
C LEU A 17 -15.38 -14.89 28.39
N THR A 18 -16.03 -15.50 27.42
CA THR A 18 -15.42 -15.79 26.13
C THR A 18 -15.28 -14.46 25.40
N ALA A 19 -14.05 -13.93 25.29
CA ALA A 19 -13.78 -12.82 24.40
C ALA A 19 -14.19 -13.27 22.99
N GLN A 20 -15.24 -12.66 22.45
CA GLN A 20 -15.63 -12.88 21.06
C GLN A 20 -14.53 -12.31 20.19
N THR A 21 -13.89 -13.15 19.37
CA THR A 21 -13.01 -12.71 18.31
C THR A 21 -13.81 -11.76 17.41
N PRO A 22 -13.32 -10.55 17.10
CA PRO A 22 -14.02 -9.65 16.19
C PRO A 22 -14.34 -10.38 14.88
N SER A 23 -15.56 -10.18 14.35
CA SER A 23 -15.92 -10.81 13.08
C SER A 23 -15.04 -10.22 11.98
N GLU A 24 -14.34 -11.10 11.26
CA GLU A 24 -13.48 -10.74 10.14
C GLU A 24 -14.34 -10.42 8.90
N VAL A 25 -13.96 -9.37 8.17
CA VAL A 25 -14.56 -9.00 6.88
C VAL A 25 -13.55 -9.11 5.76
N GLU A 26 -14.03 -9.24 4.52
CA GLU A 26 -13.19 -9.08 3.34
C GLU A 26 -12.76 -7.61 3.20
N ILE A 27 -11.57 -7.35 2.64
CA ILE A 27 -11.08 -5.98 2.42
C ILE A 27 -12.08 -5.13 1.63
N THR A 28 -12.79 -5.72 0.67
CA THR A 28 -13.82 -5.05 -0.14
C THR A 28 -15.08 -4.65 0.64
N ALA A 29 -15.27 -5.19 1.84
CA ALA A 29 -16.36 -4.87 2.75
C ALA A 29 -15.93 -4.01 3.93
N GLU A 30 -14.63 -3.68 4.03
CA GLU A 30 -14.09 -2.80 5.05
C GLU A 30 -14.38 -1.34 4.67
N PRO A 31 -15.11 -0.55 5.50
CA PRO A 31 -15.63 0.77 5.12
C PRO A 31 -14.56 1.82 4.78
N GLY A 32 -13.36 1.71 5.35
CA GLY A 32 -12.26 2.65 5.10
C GLY A 32 -11.50 2.37 3.79
N HIS A 33 -11.81 1.25 3.09
CA HIS A 33 -11.16 0.85 1.86
C HIS A 33 -12.05 1.16 0.65
N HIS A 34 -11.73 2.23 -0.09
CA HIS A 34 -12.49 2.67 -1.25
C HIS A 34 -11.83 2.18 -2.53
N LEU A 35 -12.49 1.27 -3.26
CA LEU A 35 -11.98 0.74 -4.52
C LEU A 35 -11.77 1.88 -5.54
N ALA A 36 -10.53 2.05 -6.00
CA ALA A 36 -10.13 3.06 -6.96
C ALA A 36 -9.92 2.48 -8.37
N LEU A 37 -9.38 1.26 -8.45
CA LEU A 37 -9.08 0.59 -9.72
C LEU A 37 -9.03 -0.93 -9.49
N GLU A 38 -9.52 -1.69 -10.47
CA GLU A 38 -9.36 -3.14 -10.51
C GLU A 38 -9.14 -3.62 -11.93
N ASN A 39 -8.17 -4.51 -12.12
CA ASN A 39 -7.89 -5.19 -13.37
C ASN A 39 -7.25 -6.57 -13.10
N GLN A 40 -6.76 -7.24 -14.14
CA GLN A 40 -6.14 -8.57 -14.00
C GLN A 40 -4.80 -8.58 -13.22
N TYR A 41 -4.18 -7.42 -12.98
CA TYR A 41 -2.90 -7.30 -12.29
C TYR A 41 -3.06 -6.84 -10.85
N VAL A 42 -3.98 -5.90 -10.61
CA VAL A 42 -4.11 -5.23 -9.32
C VAL A 42 -5.56 -4.95 -8.94
N ARG A 43 -5.80 -4.90 -7.63
CA ARG A 43 -6.95 -4.23 -7.03
C ARG A 43 -6.43 -3.15 -6.10
N VAL A 44 -6.81 -1.91 -6.37
CA VAL A 44 -6.27 -0.72 -5.70
C VAL A 44 -7.34 -0.04 -4.87
N PHE A 45 -7.03 0.20 -3.61
CA PHE A 45 -7.91 0.92 -2.68
C PHE A 45 -7.26 2.23 -2.25
N LYS A 46 -8.06 3.29 -2.19
CA LYS A 46 -7.76 4.48 -1.39
C LYS A 46 -8.25 4.20 0.03
N VAL A 47 -7.34 4.21 0.97
CA VAL A 47 -7.65 3.90 2.38
C VAL A 47 -7.61 5.17 3.21
N GLU A 48 -8.62 5.36 4.05
CA GLU A 48 -8.65 6.44 5.04
C GLU A 48 -9.18 5.93 6.37
N VAL A 49 -8.39 6.13 7.43
CA VAL A 49 -8.77 5.87 8.82
C VAL A 49 -8.78 7.19 9.57
N ALA A 50 -9.94 7.61 10.06
CA ALA A 50 -10.10 8.87 10.78
C ALA A 50 -9.18 8.95 12.02
N PRO A 51 -8.88 10.15 12.54
CA PRO A 51 -8.11 10.31 13.77
C PRO A 51 -8.66 9.45 14.91
N HIS A 52 -7.79 8.72 15.59
CA HIS A 52 -8.10 7.82 16.74
C HIS A 52 -9.12 6.72 16.43
N ALA A 53 -9.48 6.51 15.16
CA ALA A 53 -10.34 5.40 14.72
C ALA A 53 -9.51 4.17 14.32
N ALA A 54 -10.21 3.08 14.03
CA ALA A 54 -9.62 1.83 13.56
C ALA A 54 -10.47 1.24 12.44
N THR A 55 -9.83 0.47 11.57
CA THR A 55 -10.53 -0.40 10.61
C THR A 55 -11.28 -1.51 11.33
N LEU A 56 -12.20 -2.16 10.66
CA LEU A 56 -12.66 -3.48 11.07
C LEU A 56 -11.51 -4.49 10.95
N MET A 57 -11.62 -5.63 11.66
CA MET A 57 -10.75 -6.78 11.41
C MET A 57 -11.00 -7.25 9.98
N HIS A 58 -10.01 -7.14 9.11
CA HIS A 58 -10.15 -7.50 7.70
C HIS A 58 -8.95 -8.33 7.22
N ARG A 59 -9.16 -9.09 6.14
CA ARG A 59 -8.16 -9.99 5.57
C ARG A 59 -7.77 -9.57 4.17
N HIS A 60 -6.45 -9.57 3.91
CA HIS A 60 -5.88 -9.53 2.57
C HIS A 60 -5.68 -10.95 2.06
N ARG A 61 -6.38 -11.30 0.97
CA ARG A 61 -6.25 -12.62 0.33
C ARG A 61 -5.13 -12.70 -0.67
N HIS A 62 -4.66 -11.56 -1.13
CA HIS A 62 -3.53 -11.41 -2.05
C HIS A 62 -2.38 -10.71 -1.34
N ASP A 63 -1.16 -10.98 -1.80
CA ASP A 63 -0.02 -10.17 -1.44
C ASP A 63 -0.28 -8.73 -1.85
N TYR A 64 0.20 -7.77 -1.06
CA TYR A 64 -0.13 -6.39 -1.31
C TYR A 64 1.02 -5.43 -1.01
N ILE A 65 0.96 -4.29 -1.68
CA ILE A 65 1.81 -3.14 -1.44
C ILE A 65 0.94 -2.05 -0.82
N TYR A 66 1.46 -1.31 0.16
CA TYR A 66 0.82 -0.05 0.53
C TYR A 66 1.81 1.11 0.43
N VAL A 67 1.27 2.27 0.03
CA VAL A 67 1.99 3.54 -0.09
C VAL A 67 1.34 4.53 0.86
N THR A 68 2.07 5.00 1.87
CA THR A 68 1.57 5.95 2.86
C THR A 68 1.44 7.35 2.28
N LEU A 69 0.35 8.05 2.58
CA LEU A 69 0.11 9.44 2.15
C LEU A 69 0.08 10.36 3.38
N GLY A 70 1.14 11.14 3.53
CA GLY A 70 1.43 11.88 4.75
C GLY A 70 2.07 11.01 5.84
N ALA A 71 2.64 11.65 6.85
CA ALA A 71 3.18 10.93 8.02
C ALA A 71 2.04 10.37 8.87
N ALA A 72 2.22 9.17 9.43
CA ALA A 72 1.21 8.52 10.27
C ALA A 72 1.83 7.75 11.44
N HIS A 73 1.05 7.59 12.50
CA HIS A 73 1.39 6.75 13.65
C HIS A 73 0.26 5.74 13.84
N VAL A 74 0.55 4.48 13.61
CA VAL A 74 -0.45 3.42 13.45
C VAL A 74 -0.12 2.24 14.36
N GLU A 75 -1.13 1.73 15.06
CA GLU A 75 -1.05 0.42 15.71
C GLU A 75 -1.62 -0.63 14.74
N ASN A 76 -0.81 -1.63 14.41
CA ASN A 76 -1.22 -2.77 13.59
C ASN A 76 -1.47 -3.97 14.50
N ASP A 77 -2.73 -4.38 14.62
CA ASP A 77 -3.16 -5.53 15.42
C ASP A 77 -3.45 -6.71 14.49
N VAL A 78 -2.49 -7.60 14.36
CA VAL A 78 -2.59 -8.82 13.55
C VAL A 78 -3.17 -9.94 14.37
N ALA A 79 -4.21 -10.59 13.87
CA ALA A 79 -4.89 -11.69 14.54
C ALA A 79 -3.90 -12.76 15.06
N GLY A 80 -3.96 -13.02 16.37
CA GLY A 80 -3.09 -13.99 17.04
C GLY A 80 -1.66 -13.52 17.32
N LYS A 81 -1.33 -12.23 17.12
CA LYS A 81 -0.03 -11.64 17.45
C LYS A 81 -0.19 -10.44 18.39
N PRO A 82 0.81 -10.07 19.17
CA PRO A 82 0.79 -8.80 19.90
C PRO A 82 0.71 -7.61 18.91
N PRO A 83 -0.05 -6.56 19.24
CA PRO A 83 -0.09 -5.33 18.44
C PRO A 83 1.30 -4.69 18.31
N VAL A 84 1.56 -4.08 17.16
CA VAL A 84 2.82 -3.37 16.88
C VAL A 84 2.51 -1.94 16.46
N THR A 85 3.18 -0.99 17.10
CA THR A 85 3.09 0.43 16.73
C THR A 85 4.15 0.79 15.71
N ILE A 86 3.75 1.49 14.64
CA ILE A 86 4.58 1.83 13.50
C ILE A 86 4.45 3.35 13.25
N SER A 87 5.59 4.01 13.04
CA SER A 87 5.64 5.40 12.54
C SER A 87 6.00 5.36 11.07
N LEU A 88 5.13 5.91 10.24
CA LEU A 88 5.24 5.89 8.79
C LEU A 88 5.54 7.30 8.26
N GLN A 89 6.36 7.37 7.22
CA GLN A 89 6.68 8.62 6.53
C GLN A 89 5.83 8.77 5.26
N ASP A 90 5.74 10.00 4.76
CA ASP A 90 5.06 10.28 3.49
C ASP A 90 5.75 9.58 2.31
N GLY A 91 4.98 8.78 1.56
CA GLY A 91 5.46 7.95 0.45
C GLY A 91 6.14 6.65 0.88
N GLU A 92 6.24 6.36 2.19
CA GLU A 92 6.81 5.09 2.65
C GLU A 92 6.02 3.91 2.09
N THR A 93 6.74 2.98 1.45
CA THR A 93 6.15 1.89 0.67
C THR A 93 6.62 0.54 1.18
N HIS A 94 5.66 -0.34 1.45
CA HIS A 94 5.92 -1.69 1.98
C HIS A 94 5.22 -2.76 1.16
N PHE A 95 5.88 -3.89 1.02
CA PHE A 95 5.29 -5.15 0.55
C PHE A 95 4.92 -6.02 1.74
N LEU A 96 3.71 -6.60 1.73
CA LEU A 96 3.25 -7.55 2.74
C LEU A 96 2.68 -8.82 2.08
N PRO A 97 2.99 -10.00 2.64
CA PRO A 97 2.39 -11.24 2.17
C PRO A 97 0.92 -11.31 2.57
N SER A 98 0.14 -12.06 1.80
CA SER A 98 -1.26 -12.39 2.07
C SER A 98 -1.44 -13.31 3.30
N GLY A 99 -2.69 -13.58 3.64
CA GLY A 99 -3.08 -14.67 4.53
C GLY A 99 -3.28 -14.32 5.99
N PHE A 100 -3.08 -13.06 6.40
CA PHE A 100 -3.40 -12.63 7.75
C PHE A 100 -4.58 -11.64 7.78
N ALA A 101 -5.29 -11.62 8.91
CA ALA A 101 -6.27 -10.60 9.21
C ALA A 101 -5.70 -9.60 10.20
N HIS A 102 -6.06 -8.33 10.07
CA HIS A 102 -5.59 -7.28 10.97
C HIS A 102 -6.58 -6.13 11.14
N ILE A 103 -6.30 -5.32 12.16
CA ILE A 103 -6.90 -4.01 12.40
C ILE A 103 -5.78 -2.98 12.29
N ALA A 104 -5.99 -1.93 11.51
CA ALA A 104 -5.13 -0.75 11.50
C ALA A 104 -5.80 0.35 12.33
N LYS A 105 -5.17 0.76 13.44
CA LYS A 105 -5.67 1.82 14.30
C LYS A 105 -4.81 3.05 14.16
N ASN A 106 -5.43 4.16 13.79
CA ASN A 106 -4.77 5.45 13.69
C ASN A 106 -4.58 6.07 15.08
N LEU A 107 -3.33 6.29 15.49
CA LEU A 107 -2.98 6.91 16.77
C LEU A 107 -2.74 8.43 16.65
N SER A 108 -2.87 8.99 15.43
CA SER A 108 -2.59 10.40 15.13
C SER A 108 -3.85 11.26 15.22
N ASP A 109 -3.64 12.57 15.37
CA ASP A 109 -4.70 13.62 15.28
C ASP A 109 -5.07 13.96 13.81
N GLN A 110 -4.39 13.36 12.84
CA GLN A 110 -4.66 13.51 11.42
C GLN A 110 -5.16 12.18 10.85
N PRO A 111 -5.95 12.18 9.75
CA PRO A 111 -6.35 10.95 9.08
C PRO A 111 -5.13 10.15 8.63
N PHE A 112 -5.11 8.85 8.89
CA PHE A 112 -4.16 7.94 8.28
C PHE A 112 -4.66 7.57 6.89
N ARG A 113 -3.85 7.87 5.86
CA ARG A 113 -4.16 7.60 4.45
C ARG A 113 -3.09 6.75 3.83
N ASN A 114 -3.51 5.84 2.97
CA ASN A 114 -2.60 5.08 2.12
C ASN A 114 -3.29 4.62 0.83
N ILE A 115 -2.48 4.20 -0.14
CA ILE A 115 -2.94 3.45 -1.30
C ILE A 115 -2.54 2.01 -1.07
N THR A 116 -3.53 1.12 -0.93
CA THR A 116 -3.32 -0.32 -0.82
C THR A 116 -3.54 -0.97 -2.19
N ILE A 117 -2.57 -1.75 -2.63
CA ILE A 117 -2.49 -2.36 -3.96
C ILE A 117 -2.38 -3.87 -3.77
N GLU A 118 -3.49 -4.61 -3.87
CA GLU A 118 -3.47 -6.07 -3.91
C GLU A 118 -2.94 -6.54 -5.27
N LEU A 119 -2.03 -7.52 -5.25
CA LEU A 119 -1.44 -8.12 -6.44
C LEU A 119 -2.28 -9.34 -6.85
N MET A 120 -3.02 -9.19 -7.94
CA MET A 120 -4.04 -10.16 -8.37
C MET A 120 -3.47 -11.34 -9.17
N GLN A 121 -2.17 -11.30 -9.51
CA GLN A 121 -1.56 -12.39 -10.24
C GLN A 121 -1.32 -13.59 -9.31
N ASP A 122 -1.77 -14.75 -9.73
CA ASP A 122 -1.54 -16.01 -9.00
C ASP A 122 -0.04 -16.34 -8.93
N GLU A 123 0.46 -16.73 -7.75
CA GLU A 123 1.84 -17.23 -7.54
C GLU A 123 2.27 -18.32 -8.53
N LYS A 124 1.32 -19.02 -9.12
CA LYS A 124 1.58 -20.09 -10.11
C LYS A 124 2.01 -19.57 -11.47
N ALA A 125 1.64 -18.34 -11.82
CA ALA A 125 2.06 -17.69 -13.06
C ALA A 125 3.53 -17.23 -12.98
N HIS A 126 4.07 -17.07 -11.77
CA HIS A 126 5.42 -16.53 -11.51
C HIS A 126 6.54 -17.57 -11.44
N ARG A 127 6.34 -18.79 -11.96
CA ARG A 127 7.40 -19.80 -12.08
C ARG A 127 8.39 -19.57 -13.23
N SER A 128 8.28 -18.46 -13.92
CA SER A 128 9.34 -17.95 -14.77
C SER A 128 10.51 -17.50 -13.89
N PRO A 129 11.78 -17.67 -14.33
CA PRO A 129 12.89 -17.15 -13.54
C PRO A 129 12.62 -15.69 -13.19
N PRO A 130 12.92 -15.26 -11.95
CA PRO A 130 12.66 -13.88 -11.54
C PRO A 130 13.29 -12.95 -12.56
N PRO A 131 12.59 -11.87 -12.94
CA PRO A 131 13.15 -10.87 -13.84
C PRO A 131 14.48 -10.40 -13.27
N LYS A 132 15.42 -10.02 -14.13
CA LYS A 132 16.76 -9.54 -13.74
C LYS A 132 16.74 -8.20 -12.97
N TRP A 133 15.63 -7.81 -12.43
CA TRP A 133 15.43 -6.56 -11.69
C TRP A 133 16.23 -6.49 -10.38
N ASP A 134 16.56 -7.65 -9.79
CA ASP A 134 17.35 -7.67 -8.55
C ASP A 134 18.76 -7.09 -8.69
N GLU A 135 19.27 -6.98 -9.92
CA GLU A 135 20.59 -6.40 -10.19
C GLU A 135 20.55 -4.85 -10.20
N GLU A 136 19.37 -4.25 -10.28
CA GLU A 136 19.18 -2.79 -10.41
C GLU A 136 18.64 -2.12 -9.13
N ARG A 137 18.57 -2.85 -8.02
CA ARG A 137 18.10 -2.27 -6.75
C ARG A 137 19.00 -1.14 -6.28
N GLY A 138 18.35 -0.10 -5.76
CA GLY A 138 19.01 0.99 -5.10
C GLY A 138 18.72 2.37 -5.68
N LEU A 139 19.42 3.35 -5.13
CA LEU A 139 19.22 4.76 -5.42
C LEU A 139 20.02 5.20 -6.65
N HIS A 140 19.30 5.68 -7.66
CA HIS A 140 19.86 6.28 -8.87
C HIS A 140 19.73 7.80 -8.79
N ILE A 141 20.83 8.51 -8.98
CA ILE A 141 20.85 9.97 -9.02
C ILE A 141 20.54 10.42 -10.45
N LEU A 142 19.53 11.26 -10.57
CA LEU A 142 19.04 11.81 -11.83
C LEU A 142 19.43 13.30 -11.97
N ASN A 143 19.20 13.84 -13.17
CA ASN A 143 19.28 15.29 -13.36
C ASN A 143 18.07 15.97 -12.69
N GLY A 144 18.29 16.56 -11.52
CA GLY A 144 17.27 17.21 -10.72
C GLY A 144 16.33 16.24 -9.99
N GLY A 145 16.81 15.06 -9.58
CA GLY A 145 16.00 14.12 -8.80
C GLY A 145 16.67 12.81 -8.46
N THR A 146 15.87 11.84 -8.06
CA THR A 146 16.29 10.48 -7.71
C THR A 146 15.25 9.47 -8.16
N GLU A 147 15.69 8.28 -8.51
CA GLU A 147 14.87 7.07 -8.61
C GLU A 147 15.43 6.05 -7.64
N ASP A 148 14.60 5.55 -6.73
CA ASP A 148 14.96 4.48 -5.79
C ASP A 148 14.15 3.24 -6.08
N ILE A 149 14.81 2.16 -6.49
CA ILE A 149 14.19 0.86 -6.71
C ILE A 149 14.06 0.17 -5.36
N LEU A 150 12.86 0.23 -4.80
CA LEU A 150 12.55 -0.21 -3.44
C LEU A 150 12.62 -1.73 -3.31
N PHE A 151 11.99 -2.43 -4.24
CA PHE A 151 11.98 -3.90 -4.29
C PHE A 151 11.46 -4.41 -5.64
N ALA A 152 11.81 -5.66 -5.94
CA ALA A 152 11.17 -6.45 -6.98
C ALA A 152 10.75 -7.79 -6.37
N LYS A 153 9.48 -8.13 -6.49
CA LYS A 153 8.91 -9.36 -5.94
C LYS A 153 7.65 -9.77 -6.69
N ASP A 154 7.48 -11.08 -6.89
CA ASP A 154 6.26 -11.68 -7.44
C ASP A 154 5.79 -11.05 -8.77
N GLY A 155 6.74 -10.74 -9.66
CA GLY A 155 6.46 -10.12 -10.96
C GLY A 155 6.13 -8.63 -10.91
N ALA A 156 6.22 -8.01 -9.73
CA ALA A 156 6.05 -6.57 -9.54
C ALA A 156 7.37 -5.91 -9.10
N ARG A 157 7.70 -4.76 -9.70
CA ARG A 157 8.83 -3.90 -9.33
C ARG A 157 8.30 -2.57 -8.85
N ALA A 158 8.60 -2.21 -7.60
CA ALA A 158 8.24 -0.91 -7.04
C ALA A 158 9.44 0.04 -7.02
N ALA A 159 9.24 1.27 -7.48
CA ALA A 159 10.24 2.33 -7.44
C ALA A 159 9.62 3.65 -6.97
N GLU A 160 10.39 4.41 -6.20
CA GLU A 160 10.08 5.79 -5.84
C GLU A 160 10.82 6.73 -6.79
N LEU A 161 10.09 7.64 -7.42
CA LEU A 161 10.65 8.72 -8.23
C LEU A 161 10.41 10.07 -7.56
N GLN A 162 11.49 10.83 -7.37
CA GLN A 162 11.44 12.21 -6.90
C GLN A 162 12.10 13.12 -7.93
N LEU A 163 11.37 14.14 -8.41
CA LEU A 163 11.89 15.12 -9.37
C LEU A 163 11.62 16.54 -8.85
N GLN A 164 12.67 17.34 -8.78
CA GLN A 164 12.56 18.79 -8.60
C GLN A 164 11.90 19.44 -9.82
N PRO A 165 11.43 20.70 -9.77
CA PRO A 165 10.99 21.43 -10.96
C PRO A 165 12.07 21.41 -12.05
N GLY A 166 11.70 20.93 -13.25
CA GLY A 166 12.63 20.71 -14.37
C GLY A 166 13.47 19.44 -14.27
N GLY A 167 13.35 18.67 -13.19
CA GLY A 167 14.03 17.38 -13.04
C GLY A 167 13.56 16.35 -14.06
N VAL A 168 14.46 15.46 -14.47
CA VAL A 168 14.25 14.55 -15.60
C VAL A 168 14.58 13.11 -15.22
N LEU A 169 13.64 12.21 -15.42
CA LEU A 169 13.90 10.78 -15.57
C LEU A 169 14.27 10.55 -17.05
N PRO A 170 15.51 10.12 -17.34
CA PRO A 170 15.99 9.95 -18.70
C PRO A 170 15.14 8.97 -19.52
N LYS A 171 15.42 8.92 -20.82
CA LYS A 171 14.76 8.00 -21.74
C LYS A 171 14.86 6.55 -21.24
N HIS A 172 13.70 5.92 -21.02
CA HIS A 172 13.57 4.55 -20.54
C HIS A 172 12.38 3.86 -21.21
N HIS A 173 12.32 2.55 -21.12
CA HIS A 173 11.31 1.71 -21.76
C HIS A 173 10.48 0.97 -20.72
N HIS A 174 9.15 1.06 -20.83
CA HIS A 174 8.20 0.24 -20.10
C HIS A 174 7.78 -0.97 -20.95
N ALA A 175 8.31 -2.15 -20.64
CA ALA A 175 7.93 -3.37 -21.36
C ALA A 175 6.51 -3.83 -21.02
N GLY A 176 6.18 -3.81 -19.74
CA GLY A 176 4.88 -4.19 -19.20
C GLY A 176 4.03 -2.98 -18.75
N PRO A 177 2.78 -3.25 -18.33
CA PRO A 177 1.94 -2.23 -17.74
C PRO A 177 2.47 -1.82 -16.36
N HIS A 178 2.09 -0.62 -15.93
CA HIS A 178 2.47 -0.13 -14.61
C HIS A 178 1.39 0.74 -13.98
N LEU A 179 1.36 0.73 -12.65
CA LEU A 179 0.58 1.62 -11.83
C LEU A 179 1.44 2.82 -11.42
N VAL A 180 0.91 4.02 -11.50
CA VAL A 180 1.48 5.25 -10.95
C VAL A 180 0.64 5.65 -9.74
N VAL A 181 1.29 5.88 -8.59
CA VAL A 181 0.68 6.43 -7.38
C VAL A 181 1.27 7.81 -7.13
N ALA A 182 0.46 8.85 -7.18
CA ALA A 182 0.89 10.21 -6.87
C ALA A 182 0.98 10.41 -5.34
N VAL A 183 2.17 10.59 -4.81
CA VAL A 183 2.38 10.94 -3.40
C VAL A 183 2.19 12.45 -3.20
N THR A 184 2.66 13.26 -4.14
CA THR A 184 2.39 14.69 -4.20
C THR A 184 1.54 15.03 -5.42
N ASP A 185 1.06 16.27 -5.53
CA ASP A 185 0.48 16.76 -6.79
C ASP A 185 1.51 16.67 -7.90
N LEU A 186 1.15 16.04 -9.02
CA LEU A 186 2.02 15.85 -10.17
C LEU A 186 1.60 16.75 -11.34
N ASP A 187 2.57 17.37 -11.97
CA ASP A 187 2.45 18.05 -13.27
C ASP A 187 3.67 17.66 -14.12
N LEU A 188 3.55 16.51 -14.79
CA LEU A 188 4.65 15.90 -15.52
C LEU A 188 4.42 16.01 -17.03
N ARG A 189 5.52 16.14 -17.76
CA ARG A 189 5.57 16.02 -19.22
C ARG A 189 6.22 14.68 -19.56
N SER A 190 5.52 13.87 -20.34
CA SER A 190 5.99 12.60 -20.89
C SER A 190 6.25 12.76 -22.39
N ASP A 191 7.52 12.75 -22.80
CA ASP A 191 7.91 12.79 -24.21
C ASP A 191 8.02 11.36 -24.74
N ILE A 192 6.95 10.87 -25.40
CA ILE A 192 6.83 9.49 -25.87
C ILE A 192 7.41 9.37 -27.28
N GLU A 193 8.33 8.40 -27.44
CA GLU A 193 8.97 8.13 -28.73
C GLU A 193 7.94 7.81 -29.81
N GLY A 194 8.01 8.50 -30.94
CA GLY A 194 7.05 8.33 -32.06
C GLY A 194 5.66 8.91 -31.86
N LYS A 195 5.32 9.45 -30.67
CA LYS A 195 4.00 10.03 -30.39
C LYS A 195 4.03 11.50 -29.96
N GLY A 196 5.20 11.99 -29.53
CA GLY A 196 5.36 13.35 -29.02
C GLY A 196 5.04 13.50 -27.53
N ALA A 197 4.91 14.76 -27.08
CA ALA A 197 4.71 15.09 -25.69
C ALA A 197 3.26 14.90 -25.24
N SER A 198 3.06 14.33 -24.08
CA SER A 198 1.79 14.28 -23.36
C SER A 198 1.95 14.87 -21.94
N LYS A 199 0.86 15.27 -21.34
CA LYS A 199 0.82 15.83 -19.99
C LYS A 199 0.19 14.82 -19.04
N VAL A 200 0.84 14.60 -17.88
CA VAL A 200 0.33 13.76 -16.82
C VAL A 200 0.08 14.65 -15.59
N GLN A 201 -1.19 14.82 -15.22
CA GLN A 201 -1.61 15.60 -14.04
C GLN A 201 -2.40 14.71 -13.10
N LEU A 202 -1.89 14.54 -11.89
CA LEU A 202 -2.53 13.78 -10.82
C LEU A 202 -2.48 14.59 -9.52
N LYS A 203 -3.49 14.44 -8.69
CA LYS A 203 -3.48 14.94 -7.32
C LYS A 203 -2.85 13.93 -6.37
N ALA A 204 -2.30 14.40 -5.25
CA ALA A 204 -1.84 13.52 -4.20
C ALA A 204 -2.92 12.51 -3.81
N GLY A 205 -2.57 11.23 -3.79
CA GLY A 205 -3.49 10.11 -3.59
C GLY A 205 -4.25 9.64 -4.84
N ASP A 206 -4.01 10.23 -6.02
CA ASP A 206 -4.52 9.68 -7.27
C ASP A 206 -3.65 8.53 -7.77
N VAL A 207 -4.29 7.64 -8.53
CA VAL A 207 -3.62 6.52 -9.20
C VAL A 207 -3.93 6.55 -10.69
N SER A 208 -2.96 6.14 -11.51
CA SER A 208 -3.12 5.98 -12.96
C SER A 208 -2.57 4.63 -13.38
N TRP A 209 -3.28 3.97 -14.32
CA TRP A 209 -2.83 2.72 -14.91
C TRP A 209 -2.36 2.97 -16.33
N GLU A 210 -1.09 2.68 -16.58
CA GLU A 210 -0.47 2.87 -17.89
C GLU A 210 -0.22 1.54 -18.57
N LYS A 211 -0.45 1.49 -19.86
CA LYS A 211 -0.11 0.32 -20.69
C LYS A 211 1.37 0.36 -21.03
N GLY A 212 2.04 -0.79 -20.96
CA GLY A 212 3.42 -0.92 -21.41
C GLY A 212 3.58 -0.80 -22.94
N GLY A 213 4.79 -1.09 -23.43
CA GLY A 213 5.15 -1.08 -24.84
C GLY A 213 5.49 0.32 -25.37
N PHE A 214 6.01 1.21 -24.54
CA PHE A 214 6.47 2.53 -24.98
C PHE A 214 7.79 2.95 -24.31
N THR A 215 8.48 3.86 -25.00
CA THR A 215 9.70 4.49 -24.53
C THR A 215 9.45 5.97 -24.36
N HIS A 216 9.84 6.55 -23.24
CA HIS A 216 9.66 7.98 -23.00
C HIS A 216 10.76 8.60 -22.14
N THR A 217 10.76 9.92 -22.09
CA THR A 217 11.46 10.74 -21.10
C THR A 217 10.39 11.41 -20.23
N LEU A 218 10.56 11.42 -18.91
CA LEU A 218 9.64 12.07 -18.01
C LEU A 218 10.28 13.30 -17.36
N THR A 219 9.61 14.45 -17.42
CA THR A 219 10.08 15.71 -16.86
C THR A 219 9.06 16.27 -15.89
N ASN A 220 9.48 16.74 -14.73
CA ASN A 220 8.61 17.54 -13.86
C ASN A 220 8.45 18.94 -14.46
N ALA A 221 7.28 19.18 -15.08
CA ALA A 221 6.90 20.47 -15.66
C ALA A 221 6.25 21.42 -14.65
N GLY A 222 5.99 20.93 -13.43
CA GLY A 222 5.39 21.70 -12.34
C GLY A 222 6.38 22.63 -11.63
N LYS A 223 5.84 23.35 -10.64
CA LYS A 223 6.62 24.31 -9.82
C LYS A 223 7.00 23.74 -8.44
N GLN A 224 6.49 22.56 -8.10
CA GLN A 224 6.75 21.85 -6.85
C GLN A 224 7.50 20.55 -7.13
N ASN A 225 8.15 20.00 -6.11
CA ASN A 225 8.73 18.69 -6.20
C ASN A 225 7.63 17.66 -6.49
N ALA A 226 7.86 16.79 -7.46
CA ALA A 226 7.03 15.65 -7.76
C ALA A 226 7.59 14.42 -7.05
N LYS A 227 6.75 13.71 -6.29
CA LYS A 227 7.03 12.42 -5.69
C LYS A 227 5.95 11.44 -6.09
N LEU A 228 6.35 10.30 -6.64
CA LEU A 228 5.44 9.24 -7.05
C LEU A 228 6.07 7.87 -6.82
N ILE A 229 5.20 6.87 -6.69
CA ILE A 229 5.59 5.46 -6.68
C ILE A 229 5.10 4.83 -7.99
N THR A 230 5.96 4.07 -8.64
CA THR A 230 5.57 3.20 -9.76
C THR A 230 5.58 1.75 -9.30
N VAL A 231 4.59 0.97 -9.77
CA VAL A 231 4.58 -0.49 -9.62
C VAL A 231 4.46 -1.07 -11.02
N GLU A 232 5.54 -1.61 -11.54
CA GLU A 232 5.66 -2.22 -12.86
C GLU A 232 5.39 -3.72 -12.81
N PHE A 233 4.74 -4.24 -13.86
CA PHE A 233 4.40 -5.66 -14.01
C PHE A 233 5.02 -6.22 -15.29
N GLN A 234 5.38 -7.52 -15.24
CA GLN A 234 5.85 -8.27 -16.42
C GLN A 234 4.80 -9.23 -16.94
#